data_a6a6676a7ace0c060674fea604bccff2
#
_entry.id   a6a6676a7ace0c060674fea604bccff2
#
_cell.length_a   1.000
_cell.length_b   1.000
_cell.length_c   1.000
_cell.angle_alpha   90.00
_cell.angle_beta   90.00
_cell.angle_gamma   90.00
#
_symmetry.space_group_name_H-M   'P 1'
#
loop_
_entity.id
_entity.type
_entity.pdbx_description
1 polymer ?
#
loop_
_entity_poly.entity_id
_entity_poly.type
_entity_poly.pdbx_seq_one_letter_code
_entity_poly.pdbx_strand_id
1 'polypeptide(L)'
;DDMHEKEYQEAGFSAYLNKPYTPEQLYSRVNDLLGCAIETKQSTTQTSDKNTPYNLDMVMVFADNDKDAANQIIESFISDCKTNFQLLAQHLESHETEQIAKLAHKMLPMFKQLAINDVIPSLLFLEKMPLDTEENKIRESIEKILQEGNNVLQLLEKETRQ
;
A
#
# COMPACT_ATOMS: atom_id res chain seq x y z
N ASP A 1 4.69 -20.83 10.56
CA ASP A 1 3.33 -20.33 10.36
C ASP A 1 2.24 -21.40 10.57
N ASP A 2 2.61 -22.70 10.57
CA ASP A 2 1.68 -23.82 10.80
C ASP A 2 1.13 -23.90 12.24
N MET A 3 1.72 -23.19 13.19
CA MET A 3 1.28 -23.22 14.61
C MET A 3 -0.04 -22.47 14.82
N HIS A 4 -0.28 -21.39 14.10
CA HIS A 4 -1.51 -20.61 14.26
C HIS A 4 -2.73 -21.25 13.58
N GLU A 5 -2.53 -22.05 12.55
CA GLU A 5 -3.62 -22.73 11.84
C GLU A 5 -4.39 -23.70 12.72
N LYS A 6 -3.69 -24.45 13.55
CA LYS A 6 -4.29 -25.37 14.52
C LYS A 6 -5.09 -24.66 15.62
N GLU A 7 -4.57 -23.55 16.13
CA GLU A 7 -5.24 -22.74 17.15
C GLU A 7 -6.58 -22.16 16.63
N TYR A 8 -6.63 -21.72 15.37
CA TYR A 8 -7.86 -21.20 14.77
C TYR A 8 -8.88 -22.32 14.52
N GLN A 9 -8.45 -23.50 14.09
CA GLN A 9 -9.34 -24.65 13.92
C GLN A 9 -9.92 -25.13 15.25
N GLU A 10 -9.12 -25.20 16.31
CA GLU A 10 -9.56 -25.56 17.66
C GLU A 10 -10.52 -24.52 18.25
N ALA A 11 -10.39 -23.25 17.88
CA ALA A 11 -11.29 -22.17 18.25
C ALA A 11 -12.60 -22.12 17.42
N GLY A 12 -12.78 -23.05 16.48
CA GLY A 12 -14.01 -23.20 15.68
C GLY A 12 -14.04 -22.33 14.42
N PHE A 13 -12.92 -21.76 13.98
CA PHE A 13 -12.85 -21.04 12.71
C PHE A 13 -12.67 -22.03 11.55
N SER A 14 -13.50 -21.89 10.52
CA SER A 14 -13.42 -22.74 9.30
C SER A 14 -12.33 -22.35 8.33
N ALA A 15 -11.90 -21.07 8.36
CA ALA A 15 -10.77 -20.55 7.59
C ALA A 15 -10.28 -19.22 8.14
N TYR A 16 -9.09 -18.80 7.72
CA TYR A 16 -8.52 -17.49 8.03
C TYR A 16 -7.78 -16.92 6.83
N LEU A 17 -7.58 -15.62 6.83
CA LEU A 17 -6.80 -14.87 5.83
C LEU A 17 -5.82 -13.95 6.52
N ASN A 18 -4.53 -14.06 6.16
CA ASN A 18 -3.50 -13.17 6.66
C ASN A 18 -3.57 -11.82 5.92
N LYS A 19 -3.51 -10.73 6.66
CA LYS A 19 -3.38 -9.38 6.08
C LYS A 19 -1.91 -9.12 5.69
N PRO A 20 -1.64 -8.48 4.55
CA PRO A 20 -2.59 -8.00 3.53
C PRO A 20 -3.10 -9.13 2.63
N TYR A 21 -4.39 -9.11 2.27
CA TYR A 21 -5.01 -10.04 1.33
C TYR A 21 -5.67 -9.30 0.17
N THR A 22 -5.74 -9.95 -0.98
CA THR A 22 -6.44 -9.42 -2.15
C THR A 22 -7.90 -9.85 -2.17
N PRO A 23 -8.80 -9.14 -2.87
CA PRO A 23 -10.17 -9.58 -3.06
C PRO A 23 -10.27 -11.01 -3.62
N GLU A 24 -9.39 -11.37 -4.56
CA GLU A 24 -9.37 -12.72 -5.15
C GLU A 24 -9.05 -13.80 -4.09
N GLN A 25 -8.10 -13.53 -3.20
CA GLN A 25 -7.78 -14.44 -2.10
C GLN A 25 -8.96 -14.60 -1.15
N LEU A 26 -9.70 -13.52 -0.86
CA LEU A 26 -10.91 -13.58 -0.06
C LEU A 26 -12.01 -14.39 -0.77
N TYR A 27 -12.27 -14.10 -2.05
CA TYR A 27 -13.26 -14.83 -2.85
C TYR A 27 -12.91 -16.31 -2.99
N SER A 28 -11.65 -16.64 -3.26
CA SER A 28 -11.19 -18.03 -3.34
C SER A 28 -11.46 -18.76 -2.02
N ARG A 29 -11.11 -18.15 -0.88
CA ARG A 29 -11.30 -18.76 0.44
C ARG A 29 -12.78 -18.95 0.78
N VAL A 30 -13.62 -17.97 0.43
CA VAL A 30 -15.08 -18.06 0.62
C VAL A 30 -15.68 -19.16 -0.27
N ASN A 31 -15.26 -19.26 -1.53
CA ASN A 31 -15.72 -20.28 -2.45
C ASN A 31 -15.30 -21.69 -2.01
N ASP A 32 -14.07 -21.85 -1.51
CA ASP A 32 -13.58 -23.12 -0.94
C ASP A 32 -14.48 -23.57 0.23
N LEU A 33 -14.90 -22.64 1.08
CA LEU A 33 -15.77 -22.91 2.23
C LEU A 33 -17.21 -23.23 1.83
N LEU A 34 -17.72 -22.59 0.79
CA LEU A 34 -19.10 -22.79 0.31
C LEU A 34 -19.23 -24.00 -0.62
N GLY A 35 -18.12 -24.65 -0.99
CA GLY A 35 -18.13 -25.79 -1.89
C GLY A 35 -18.61 -25.47 -3.33
N CYS A 36 -18.63 -24.19 -3.69
CA CYS A 36 -19.00 -23.73 -5.02
C CYS A 36 -17.75 -23.73 -5.90
N ALA A 37 -17.61 -24.71 -6.79
CA ALA A 37 -16.65 -24.67 -7.88
C ALA A 37 -17.10 -23.62 -8.90
N ILE A 38 -16.74 -22.37 -8.67
CA ILE A 38 -16.80 -21.34 -9.71
C ILE A 38 -15.47 -21.43 -10.45
N GLU A 39 -15.54 -21.81 -11.73
CA GLU A 39 -14.40 -21.67 -12.64
C GLU A 39 -13.89 -20.24 -12.56
N THR A 40 -12.76 -20.05 -11.90
CA THR A 40 -12.00 -18.80 -11.93
C THR A 40 -11.62 -18.57 -13.39
N LYS A 41 -12.42 -17.79 -14.10
CA LYS A 41 -11.91 -17.12 -15.30
C LYS A 41 -10.70 -16.34 -14.82
N GLN A 42 -9.53 -16.86 -15.14
CA GLN A 42 -8.30 -16.09 -15.08
C GLN A 42 -8.56 -14.79 -15.84
N SER A 43 -8.80 -13.72 -15.08
CA SER A 43 -8.76 -12.38 -15.65
C SER A 43 -7.36 -12.23 -16.19
N THR A 44 -7.26 -12.34 -17.49
CA THR A 44 -6.09 -12.04 -18.28
C THR A 44 -5.53 -10.72 -17.75
N THR A 45 -4.36 -10.81 -17.19
CA THR A 45 -3.46 -9.70 -16.90
C THR A 45 -3.39 -8.83 -18.16
N GLN A 46 -4.20 -7.77 -18.21
CA GLN A 46 -3.97 -6.73 -19.20
C GLN A 46 -2.64 -6.10 -18.81
N THR A 47 -1.71 -6.20 -19.72
CA THR A 47 -0.39 -5.65 -19.71
C THR A 47 -0.42 -4.21 -19.21
N SER A 48 -0.14 -4.02 -17.91
CA SER A 48 0.34 -2.73 -17.44
C SER A 48 1.60 -2.41 -18.24
N ASP A 49 1.65 -1.24 -18.85
CA ASP A 49 2.84 -0.73 -19.51
C ASP A 49 4.01 -0.87 -18.53
N LYS A 50 5.02 -1.69 -18.92
CA LYS A 50 6.13 -2.10 -18.04
C LYS A 50 7.05 -0.95 -17.61
N ASN A 51 6.65 0.30 -17.79
CA ASN A 51 7.47 1.49 -17.59
C ASN A 51 6.90 2.51 -16.60
N THR A 52 5.78 2.21 -15.94
CA THR A 52 5.23 3.10 -14.89
C THR A 52 5.74 2.67 -13.51
N PRO A 53 6.14 3.63 -12.63
CA PRO A 53 6.63 3.32 -11.29
C PRO A 53 5.51 2.97 -10.28
N TYR A 54 4.32 2.67 -10.77
CA TYR A 54 3.13 2.30 -10.00
C TYR A 54 2.24 1.33 -10.78
N ASN A 55 1.30 0.70 -10.08
CA ASN A 55 0.29 -0.18 -10.67
C ASN A 55 -1.10 0.22 -10.16
N LEU A 56 -2.03 0.46 -11.08
CA LEU A 56 -3.42 0.85 -10.81
C LEU A 56 -4.42 -0.31 -10.89
N ASP A 57 -3.99 -1.53 -11.20
CA ASP A 57 -4.89 -2.68 -11.39
C ASP A 57 -5.78 -2.89 -10.17
N MET A 58 -5.22 -2.80 -8.97
CA MET A 58 -5.98 -2.92 -7.73
C MET A 58 -6.97 -1.78 -7.52
N VAL A 59 -6.61 -0.56 -7.92
CA VAL A 59 -7.52 0.60 -7.86
C VAL A 59 -8.71 0.38 -8.79
N MET A 60 -8.46 -0.11 -10.01
CA MET A 60 -9.53 -0.42 -10.97
C MET A 60 -10.45 -1.54 -10.47
N VAL A 61 -9.90 -2.57 -9.82
CA VAL A 61 -10.71 -3.64 -9.18
C VAL A 61 -11.58 -3.06 -8.07
N PHE A 62 -11.05 -2.22 -7.19
CA PHE A 62 -11.83 -1.59 -6.10
C PHE A 62 -12.89 -0.61 -6.62
N ALA A 63 -12.64 0.00 -7.76
CA ALA A 63 -13.57 0.90 -8.44
C ALA A 63 -14.58 0.15 -9.33
N ASP A 64 -14.62 -1.18 -9.32
CA ASP A 64 -15.46 -2.02 -10.21
C ASP A 64 -15.29 -1.66 -11.70
N ASN A 65 -14.06 -1.32 -12.10
CA ASN A 65 -13.69 -0.80 -13.42
C ASN A 65 -14.39 0.53 -13.81
N ASP A 66 -14.94 1.25 -12.84
CA ASP A 66 -15.45 2.61 -13.03
C ASP A 66 -14.28 3.60 -12.97
N LYS A 67 -14.04 4.30 -14.09
CA LYS A 67 -12.95 5.27 -14.20
C LYS A 67 -13.13 6.47 -13.26
N ASP A 68 -14.35 6.96 -13.08
CA ASP A 68 -14.61 8.12 -12.24
C ASP A 68 -14.37 7.76 -10.75
N ALA A 69 -14.81 6.58 -10.33
CA ALA A 69 -14.52 6.06 -9.01
C ALA A 69 -13.01 5.82 -8.80
N ALA A 70 -12.32 5.26 -9.79
CA ALA A 70 -10.88 5.07 -9.75
C ALA A 70 -10.13 6.40 -9.62
N ASN A 71 -10.51 7.41 -10.40
CA ASN A 71 -9.92 8.76 -10.32
C ASN A 71 -10.11 9.38 -8.94
N GLN A 72 -11.29 9.25 -8.32
CA GLN A 72 -11.54 9.74 -6.96
C GLN A 72 -10.62 9.07 -5.92
N ILE A 73 -10.38 7.76 -6.04
CA ILE A 73 -9.44 7.02 -5.18
C ILE A 73 -8.03 7.57 -5.36
N ILE A 74 -7.59 7.77 -6.61
CA ILE A 74 -6.25 8.30 -6.92
C ILE A 74 -6.10 9.73 -6.42
N GLU A 75 -7.08 10.60 -6.60
CA GLU A 75 -7.06 11.97 -6.10
C GLU A 75 -6.98 12.02 -4.56
N SER A 76 -7.72 11.16 -3.87
CA SER A 76 -7.64 11.02 -2.40
C SER A 76 -6.24 10.59 -1.98
N PHE A 77 -5.66 9.59 -2.65
CA PHE A 77 -4.28 9.14 -2.40
C PHE A 77 -3.28 10.28 -2.58
N ILE A 78 -3.37 11.06 -3.67
CA ILE A 78 -2.50 12.20 -3.95
C ILE A 78 -2.61 13.25 -2.82
N SER A 79 -3.82 13.60 -2.41
CA SER A 79 -4.08 14.55 -1.34
C SER A 79 -3.48 14.11 0.00
N ASP A 80 -3.72 12.84 0.36
CA ASP A 80 -3.20 12.24 1.59
C ASP A 80 -1.66 12.18 1.59
N CYS A 81 -1.04 11.82 0.46
CA CYS A 81 0.40 11.80 0.32
C CYS A 81 1.00 13.19 0.50
N LYS A 82 0.45 14.23 -0.13
CA LYS A 82 0.93 15.61 0.03
C LYS A 82 0.90 16.05 1.49
N THR A 83 -0.20 15.76 2.19
CA THR A 83 -0.33 16.06 3.63
C THR A 83 0.70 15.29 4.45
N ASN A 84 0.84 13.98 4.20
CA ASN A 84 1.77 13.15 4.94
C ASN A 84 3.24 13.54 4.66
N PHE A 85 3.60 13.98 3.46
CA PHE A 85 4.93 14.48 3.13
C PHE A 85 5.27 15.76 3.90
N GLN A 86 4.31 16.69 4.02
CA GLN A 86 4.48 17.88 4.84
C GLN A 86 4.68 17.54 6.32
N LEU A 87 3.91 16.60 6.85
CA LEU A 87 4.04 16.12 8.22
C LEU A 87 5.39 15.42 8.47
N LEU A 88 5.90 14.62 7.52
CA LEU A 88 7.24 14.02 7.64
C LEU A 88 8.32 15.08 7.78
N ALA A 89 8.28 16.13 6.95
CA ALA A 89 9.23 17.24 7.02
C ALA A 89 9.11 18.00 8.35
N GLN A 90 7.88 18.29 8.81
CA GLN A 90 7.63 18.97 10.08
C GLN A 90 8.14 18.16 11.28
N HIS A 91 7.84 16.85 11.34
CA HIS A 91 8.29 15.99 12.44
C HIS A 91 9.81 15.82 12.44
N LEU A 92 10.47 15.86 11.27
CA LEU A 92 11.92 15.86 11.17
C LEU A 92 12.51 17.14 11.80
N GLU A 93 11.98 18.31 11.47
CA GLU A 93 12.42 19.59 12.05
C GLU A 93 12.18 19.67 13.57
N SER A 94 11.11 19.03 14.05
CA SER A 94 10.75 18.97 15.47
C SER A 94 11.46 17.84 16.23
N HIS A 95 12.30 17.04 15.57
CA HIS A 95 12.98 15.84 16.12
C HIS A 95 12.03 14.79 16.72
N GLU A 96 10.80 14.69 16.17
CA GLU A 96 9.75 13.80 16.66
C GLU A 96 9.84 12.41 16.02
N THR A 97 10.89 11.66 16.34
CA THR A 97 11.21 10.34 15.75
C THR A 97 10.05 9.34 15.84
N GLU A 98 9.34 9.34 16.97
CA GLU A 98 8.18 8.44 17.16
C GLU A 98 7.03 8.79 16.20
N GLN A 99 6.79 10.07 15.93
CA GLN A 99 5.73 10.50 15.01
C GLN A 99 6.10 10.16 13.56
N ILE A 100 7.38 10.29 13.19
CA ILE A 100 7.90 9.85 11.89
C ILE A 100 7.64 8.36 11.69
N ALA A 101 7.95 7.51 12.68
CA ALA A 101 7.73 6.07 12.59
C ALA A 101 6.24 5.72 12.43
N LYS A 102 5.35 6.34 13.21
CA LYS A 102 3.89 6.17 13.10
C LYS A 102 3.36 6.59 11.73
N LEU A 103 3.87 7.70 11.21
CA LEU A 103 3.46 8.21 9.90
C LEU A 103 3.93 7.30 8.77
N ALA A 104 5.16 6.80 8.83
CA ALA A 104 5.69 5.82 7.89
C ALA A 104 4.86 4.53 7.90
N HIS A 105 4.49 4.03 9.08
CA HIS A 105 3.60 2.88 9.24
C HIS A 105 2.24 3.10 8.55
N LYS A 106 1.63 4.28 8.73
CA LYS A 106 0.36 4.66 8.09
C LYS A 106 0.46 4.72 6.57
N MET A 107 1.59 5.24 6.04
CA MET A 107 1.79 5.41 4.61
C MET A 107 2.11 4.08 3.89
N LEU A 108 2.82 3.18 4.52
CA LEU A 108 3.35 1.96 3.91
C LEU A 108 2.32 1.09 3.19
N PRO A 109 1.10 0.81 3.75
CA PRO A 109 0.08 0.03 3.05
C PRO A 109 -0.37 0.66 1.73
N MET A 110 -0.53 1.99 1.70
CA MET A 110 -0.97 2.75 0.53
C MET A 110 0.04 2.62 -0.63
N PHE A 111 1.34 2.79 -0.32
CA PHE A 111 2.41 2.67 -1.32
C PHE A 111 2.58 1.22 -1.82
N LYS A 112 2.40 0.23 -0.95
CA LYS A 112 2.39 -1.19 -1.34
C LYS A 112 1.23 -1.53 -2.25
N GLN A 113 0.03 -0.99 -1.99
CA GLN A 113 -1.16 -1.25 -2.79
C GLN A 113 -1.01 -0.74 -4.22
N LEU A 114 -0.35 0.40 -4.41
CA LEU A 114 -0.05 0.97 -5.72
C LEU A 114 1.27 0.46 -6.32
N ALA A 115 1.94 -0.50 -5.66
CA ALA A 115 3.23 -1.05 -6.07
C ALA A 115 4.31 0.02 -6.33
N ILE A 116 4.31 1.12 -5.56
CA ILE A 116 5.31 2.19 -5.63
C ILE A 116 6.56 1.73 -4.87
N ASN A 117 7.34 0.86 -5.52
CA ASN A 117 8.39 0.09 -4.87
C ASN A 117 9.60 0.93 -4.41
N ASP A 118 9.90 2.03 -5.08
CA ASP A 118 11.10 2.85 -4.82
C ASP A 118 11.05 3.55 -3.45
N VAL A 119 9.84 3.81 -2.94
CA VAL A 119 9.59 4.46 -1.64
C VAL A 119 9.52 3.46 -0.48
N ILE A 120 9.12 2.22 -0.75
CA ILE A 120 8.86 1.18 0.26
C ILE A 120 10.06 0.92 1.18
N PRO A 121 11.32 0.77 0.69
CA PRO A 121 12.46 0.52 1.58
C PRO A 121 12.69 1.63 2.61
N SER A 122 12.54 2.90 2.19
CA SER A 122 12.69 4.05 3.08
C SER A 122 11.56 4.14 4.11
N LEU A 123 10.31 3.85 3.72
CA LEU A 123 9.18 3.77 4.65
C LEU A 123 9.35 2.63 5.67
N LEU A 124 9.82 1.46 5.23
CA LEU A 124 10.11 0.32 6.13
C LEU A 124 11.23 0.64 7.12
N PHE A 125 12.26 1.36 6.68
CA PHE A 125 13.33 1.81 7.57
C PHE A 125 12.79 2.75 8.63
N LEU A 126 12.04 3.78 8.25
CA LEU A 126 11.47 4.76 9.19
C LEU A 126 10.46 4.13 10.17
N GLU A 127 9.67 3.15 9.70
CA GLU A 127 8.70 2.43 10.55
C GLU A 127 9.39 1.64 11.67
N LYS A 128 10.54 1.03 11.36
CA LYS A 128 11.22 0.07 12.26
C LYS A 128 12.47 0.62 12.93
N MET A 129 12.85 1.86 12.66
CA MET A 129 14.07 2.44 13.19
C MET A 129 14.02 2.56 14.71
N PRO A 130 15.12 2.31 15.42
CA PRO A 130 15.26 2.64 16.83
C PRO A 130 15.11 4.15 17.09
N LEU A 131 14.66 4.53 18.30
CA LEU A 131 14.46 5.93 18.66
C LEU A 131 15.77 6.74 18.73
N ASP A 132 16.90 6.05 18.88
CA ASP A 132 18.27 6.62 18.91
C ASP A 132 18.94 6.61 17.53
N THR A 133 18.18 6.39 16.46
CA THR A 133 18.70 6.44 15.08
C THR A 133 19.28 7.81 14.77
N GLU A 134 20.46 7.82 14.12
CA GLU A 134 21.12 9.06 13.68
C GLU A 134 20.21 9.91 12.78
N GLU A 135 20.07 11.18 13.11
CA GLU A 135 19.19 12.11 12.38
C GLU A 135 19.48 12.17 10.87
N ASN A 136 20.76 12.08 10.48
CA ASN A 136 21.13 12.10 9.07
C ASN A 136 20.51 10.94 8.27
N LYS A 137 20.43 9.75 8.85
CA LYS A 137 19.83 8.58 8.19
C LYS A 137 18.30 8.74 8.06
N ILE A 138 17.68 9.36 9.07
CA ILE A 138 16.26 9.69 9.02
C ILE A 138 16.00 10.71 7.92
N ARG A 139 16.80 11.76 7.86
CA ARG A 139 16.74 12.84 6.86
C ARG A 139 16.90 12.28 5.44
N GLU A 140 17.93 11.51 5.18
CA GLU A 140 18.17 10.88 3.87
C GLU A 140 17.00 10.01 3.42
N SER A 141 16.40 9.25 4.36
CA SER A 141 15.25 8.40 4.07
C SER A 141 14.00 9.23 3.74
N ILE A 142 13.76 10.32 4.47
CA ILE A 142 12.64 11.24 4.21
C ILE A 142 12.84 11.96 2.88
N GLU A 143 14.04 12.48 2.59
CA GLU A 143 14.36 13.15 1.32
C GLU A 143 14.10 12.22 0.12
N LYS A 144 14.50 10.95 0.24
CA LYS A 144 14.22 9.95 -0.80
C LYS A 144 12.72 9.70 -0.97
N ILE A 145 11.96 9.58 0.13
CA ILE A 145 10.50 9.43 0.09
C ILE A 145 9.85 10.63 -0.61
N LEU A 146 10.29 11.85 -0.28
CA LEU A 146 9.76 13.07 -0.88
C LEU A 146 10.09 13.16 -2.36
N GLN A 147 11.32 12.84 -2.76
CA GLN A 147 11.76 12.90 -4.15
C GLN A 147 11.00 11.88 -5.00
N GLU A 148 11.09 10.60 -4.67
CA GLU A 148 10.47 9.53 -5.46
C GLU A 148 8.93 9.58 -5.38
N GLY A 149 8.41 9.88 -4.19
CA GLY A 149 6.98 10.05 -4.00
C GLY A 149 6.40 11.19 -4.84
N ASN A 150 7.02 12.37 -4.84
CA ASN A 150 6.54 13.50 -5.66
C ASN A 150 6.62 13.20 -7.16
N ASN A 151 7.64 12.48 -7.63
CA ASN A 151 7.72 12.03 -9.02
C ASN A 151 6.50 11.19 -9.40
N VAL A 152 6.14 10.23 -8.55
CA VAL A 152 4.96 9.37 -8.78
C VAL A 152 3.67 10.18 -8.72
N LEU A 153 3.51 11.08 -7.74
CA LEU A 153 2.31 11.91 -7.64
C LEU A 153 2.09 12.77 -8.88
N GLN A 154 3.15 13.33 -9.47
CA GLN A 154 3.05 14.10 -10.72
C GLN A 154 2.59 13.24 -11.91
N LEU A 155 2.98 11.98 -11.96
CA LEU A 155 2.54 11.04 -12.99
C LEU A 155 1.05 10.70 -12.78
N LEU A 156 0.64 10.39 -11.56
CA LEU A 156 -0.76 10.09 -11.22
C LEU A 156 -1.68 11.28 -11.49
N GLU A 157 -1.26 12.53 -11.20
CA GLU A 157 -2.03 13.74 -11.53
C GLU A 157 -2.25 13.93 -13.03
N LYS A 158 -1.35 13.45 -13.87
CA LYS A 158 -1.54 13.48 -15.33
C LYS A 158 -2.53 12.44 -15.80
N GLU A 159 -2.56 11.28 -15.17
CA GLU A 159 -3.51 10.20 -15.45
C GLU A 159 -4.95 10.62 -15.14
N THR A 160 -5.20 11.24 -13.99
CA THR A 160 -6.55 11.65 -13.56
C THR A 160 -7.13 12.82 -14.39
N ARG A 161 -6.30 13.52 -15.17
CA ARG A 161 -6.74 14.63 -16.02
C ARG A 161 -7.06 14.23 -17.47
N GLN A 162 -6.89 12.96 -17.83
CA GLN A 162 -7.18 12.40 -19.16
C GLN A 162 -8.54 11.70 -19.18
#